data_2d35a0b02b2f371b478b0b91399017fa
#
_entry.id   2d35a0b02b2f371b478b0b91399017fa
#
_cell.length_a   1.000
_cell.length_b   1.000
_cell.length_c   1.000
_cell.angle_alpha   90.00
_cell.angle_beta   90.00
_cell.angle_gamma   90.00
#
_symmetry.space_group_name_H-M   'P 1'
#
loop_
_entity.id
_entity.type
_entity.pdbx_description
1 polymer ?
#
loop_
_entity_poly.entity_id
_entity_poly.type
_entity_poly.pdbx_seq_one_letter_code
_entity_poly.pdbx_strand_id
1 'polypeptide(L)'
;MFDQLGVESGLVSSAPDEGTFRLRAVLGEARVIPMLSPYRNGTDVFSWARDGSIVPYVESIYRQGTHRGFGEFHLNAGQSGLPVVRTLLAFAQRENLFLQPHADARAMAELLPLVTDQTVLWAHAGVTATPDQVEALLAKWPKLWVELSLRDDVAPGGKLDARWGALFAKYPDKFMVGTDTWTVGGTYTGNERWDAYPDLVRGIRTWLAQLPTELAANIAHRNAERFLAQLPR
;
A
#
# COMPACT_ATOMS: atom_id res chain seq x y z
N MET A 1 0.58 -12.66 -17.33
CA MET A 1 1.38 -11.46 -16.97
C MET A 1 2.20 -11.70 -15.71
N PHE A 2 1.62 -11.98 -14.54
CA PHE A 2 2.38 -12.21 -13.29
C PHE A 2 3.43 -13.31 -13.46
N ASP A 3 3.07 -14.49 -13.99
CA ASP A 3 4.04 -15.58 -14.23
C ASP A 3 5.20 -15.18 -15.13
N GLN A 4 4.91 -14.47 -16.22
CA GLN A 4 5.93 -14.00 -17.17
C GLN A 4 6.90 -13.01 -16.55
N LEU A 5 6.46 -12.29 -15.52
CA LEU A 5 7.23 -11.28 -14.80
C LEU A 5 7.74 -11.80 -13.45
N GLY A 6 7.51 -13.05 -13.09
CA GLY A 6 7.91 -13.61 -11.80
C GLY A 6 7.34 -12.83 -10.60
N VAL A 7 6.10 -12.32 -10.73
CA VAL A 7 5.36 -11.72 -9.63
C VAL A 7 4.51 -12.81 -8.98
N GLU A 8 4.77 -13.12 -7.73
CA GLU A 8 4.12 -14.23 -7.04
C GLU A 8 2.76 -13.84 -6.46
N SER A 9 2.67 -12.70 -5.80
CA SER A 9 1.44 -12.23 -5.19
C SER A 9 1.38 -10.70 -5.13
N GLY A 10 0.19 -10.17 -4.85
CA GLY A 10 -0.03 -8.75 -4.65
C GLY A 10 -1.13 -8.44 -3.65
N LEU A 11 -0.99 -7.34 -2.94
CA LEU A 11 -2.08 -6.71 -2.22
C LEU A 11 -3.00 -6.07 -3.24
N VAL A 12 -4.29 -6.36 -3.17
CA VAL A 12 -5.28 -5.89 -4.15
C VAL A 12 -6.49 -5.32 -3.45
N SER A 13 -6.84 -4.10 -3.81
CA SER A 13 -8.12 -3.48 -3.47
C SER A 13 -8.86 -3.06 -4.74
N SER A 14 -10.17 -3.02 -4.70
CA SER A 14 -10.99 -2.51 -5.78
C SER A 14 -12.15 -1.65 -5.25
N ALA A 15 -12.70 -0.83 -6.11
CA ALA A 15 -13.87 0.00 -5.82
C ALA A 15 -14.91 -0.19 -6.95
N PRO A 16 -15.97 -0.96 -6.71
CA PRO A 16 -16.30 -1.68 -5.48
C PRO A 16 -15.46 -2.96 -5.26
N ASP A 17 -15.49 -3.51 -4.05
CA ASP A 17 -14.62 -4.59 -3.56
C ASP A 17 -14.79 -5.94 -4.29
N GLU A 18 -15.93 -6.17 -4.97
CA GLU A 18 -16.20 -7.39 -5.74
C GLU A 18 -15.15 -7.65 -6.83
N GLY A 19 -14.48 -6.61 -7.35
CA GLY A 19 -13.40 -6.75 -8.31
C GLY A 19 -12.22 -7.55 -7.75
N THR A 20 -11.84 -7.30 -6.50
CA THR A 20 -10.80 -8.02 -5.77
C THR A 20 -11.13 -9.50 -5.65
N PHE A 21 -12.36 -9.85 -5.26
CA PHE A 21 -12.78 -11.25 -5.12
C PHE A 21 -12.90 -11.97 -6.46
N ARG A 22 -13.34 -11.28 -7.52
CA ARG A 22 -13.33 -11.85 -8.88
C ARG A 22 -11.92 -12.19 -9.34
N LEU A 23 -10.97 -11.28 -9.10
CA LEU A 23 -9.56 -11.51 -9.44
C LEU A 23 -8.98 -12.67 -8.61
N ARG A 24 -9.27 -12.73 -7.32
CA ARG A 24 -8.86 -13.83 -6.43
C ARG A 24 -9.42 -15.17 -6.87
N ALA A 25 -10.68 -15.22 -7.30
CA ALA A 25 -11.31 -16.45 -7.81
C ALA A 25 -10.61 -16.97 -9.08
N VAL A 26 -10.07 -16.09 -9.92
CA VAL A 26 -9.37 -16.46 -11.16
C VAL A 26 -7.91 -16.82 -10.91
N LEU A 27 -7.20 -16.02 -10.10
CA LEU A 27 -5.75 -16.17 -9.91
C LEU A 27 -5.37 -17.06 -8.72
N GLY A 28 -6.30 -17.30 -7.81
CA GLY A 28 -6.09 -18.07 -6.59
C GLY A 28 -5.72 -17.24 -5.37
N GLU A 29 -5.95 -17.82 -4.19
CA GLU A 29 -5.78 -17.17 -2.89
C GLU A 29 -4.32 -16.83 -2.57
N ALA A 30 -3.39 -17.61 -3.05
CA ALA A 30 -1.96 -17.37 -2.84
C ALA A 30 -1.47 -16.13 -3.61
N ARG A 31 -2.16 -15.74 -4.68
CA ARG A 31 -1.75 -14.63 -5.56
C ARG A 31 -2.41 -13.31 -5.24
N VAL A 32 -3.63 -13.33 -4.75
CA VAL A 32 -4.43 -12.14 -4.47
C VAL A 32 -4.69 -12.07 -2.98
N ILE A 33 -4.08 -11.08 -2.34
CA ILE A 33 -4.24 -10.78 -0.93
C ILE A 33 -5.25 -9.63 -0.83
N PRO A 34 -6.50 -9.91 -0.41
CA PRO A 34 -7.57 -8.91 -0.44
C PRO A 34 -7.36 -7.81 0.60
N MET A 35 -7.53 -6.57 0.13
CA MET A 35 -7.55 -5.37 0.95
C MET A 35 -8.96 -4.80 1.00
N LEU A 36 -9.41 -4.39 2.17
CA LEU A 36 -10.71 -3.77 2.39
C LEU A 36 -10.63 -2.27 2.11
N SER A 37 -11.23 -1.82 1.02
CA SER A 37 -11.24 -0.40 0.65
C SER A 37 -12.47 0.33 1.21
N PRO A 38 -12.34 1.60 1.64
CA PRO A 38 -13.49 2.40 2.04
C PRO A 38 -14.28 2.99 0.85
N TYR A 39 -14.05 2.53 -0.38
CA TYR A 39 -14.60 3.12 -1.58
C TYR A 39 -15.66 2.24 -2.23
N ARG A 40 -16.88 2.76 -2.38
CA ARG A 40 -17.97 2.16 -3.19
C ARG A 40 -17.72 2.35 -4.68
N ASN A 41 -17.00 3.44 -5.00
CA ASN A 41 -16.67 3.85 -6.37
C ASN A 41 -15.49 4.86 -6.33
N GLY A 42 -14.99 5.25 -7.51
CA GLY A 42 -13.84 6.16 -7.61
C GLY A 42 -14.04 7.57 -7.03
N THR A 43 -15.27 8.04 -6.82
CA THR A 43 -15.52 9.38 -6.23
C THR A 43 -15.34 9.39 -4.71
N ASP A 44 -15.52 8.27 -4.05
CA ASP A 44 -15.36 8.15 -2.61
C ASP A 44 -13.92 8.46 -2.14
N VAL A 45 -12.93 8.34 -3.01
CA VAL A 45 -11.53 8.71 -2.75
C VAL A 45 -11.41 10.12 -2.12
N PHE A 46 -12.26 11.05 -2.55
CA PHE A 46 -12.23 12.44 -2.08
C PHE A 46 -13.17 12.73 -0.92
N SER A 47 -14.15 11.88 -0.63
CA SER A 47 -15.25 12.16 0.29
C SER A 47 -15.37 11.20 1.48
N TRP A 48 -14.84 9.98 1.38
CA TRP A 48 -15.06 8.90 2.34
C TRP A 48 -14.84 9.31 3.81
N ALA A 49 -13.80 10.10 4.08
CA ALA A 49 -13.42 10.49 5.43
C ALA A 49 -14.49 11.35 6.16
N ARG A 50 -15.45 11.91 5.40
CA ARG A 50 -16.54 12.76 5.90
C ARG A 50 -17.93 12.16 5.70
N ASP A 51 -18.03 11.03 5.01
CA ASP A 51 -19.30 10.36 4.70
C ASP A 51 -19.58 9.24 5.70
N GLY A 52 -20.50 9.49 6.65
CA GLY A 52 -20.88 8.51 7.67
C GLY A 52 -21.47 7.21 7.12
N SER A 53 -21.96 7.20 5.87
CA SER A 53 -22.50 5.99 5.23
C SER A 53 -21.43 4.99 4.80
N ILE A 54 -20.16 5.40 4.79
CA ILE A 54 -19.02 4.50 4.52
C ILE A 54 -18.83 3.46 5.63
N VAL A 55 -19.11 3.80 6.88
CA VAL A 55 -18.92 2.87 8.00
C VAL A 55 -19.75 1.58 7.83
N PRO A 56 -21.09 1.63 7.70
CA PRO A 56 -21.88 0.43 7.49
C PRO A 56 -21.56 -0.28 6.16
N TYR A 57 -21.14 0.44 5.14
CA TYR A 57 -20.66 -0.16 3.88
C TYR A 57 -19.44 -1.05 4.13
N VAL A 58 -18.38 -0.50 4.71
CA VAL A 58 -17.13 -1.24 5.02
C VAL A 58 -17.41 -2.47 5.88
N GLU A 59 -18.22 -2.33 6.92
CA GLU A 59 -18.61 -3.45 7.78
C GLU A 59 -19.40 -4.52 7.02
N SER A 60 -20.24 -4.13 6.05
CA SER A 60 -21.00 -5.07 5.24
C SER A 60 -20.12 -5.86 4.28
N ILE A 61 -19.14 -5.21 3.66
CA ILE A 61 -18.20 -5.84 2.75
C ILE A 61 -17.25 -6.76 3.51
N TYR A 62 -16.74 -6.34 4.66
CA TYR A 62 -15.87 -7.18 5.50
C TYR A 62 -16.50 -8.52 5.85
N ARG A 63 -17.81 -8.55 6.12
CA ARG A 63 -18.55 -9.80 6.41
C ARG A 63 -18.68 -10.76 5.22
N GLN A 64 -18.42 -10.29 4.00
CA GLN A 64 -18.57 -11.08 2.78
C GLN A 64 -17.28 -11.77 2.34
N GLY A 65 -16.15 -11.43 2.93
CA GLY A 65 -14.86 -11.94 2.49
C GLY A 65 -13.80 -12.00 3.57
N THR A 66 -12.62 -12.45 3.16
CA THR A 66 -11.43 -12.53 4.01
C THR A 66 -10.44 -11.45 3.59
N HIS A 67 -10.45 -10.35 4.30
CA HIS A 67 -9.49 -9.25 4.08
C HIS A 67 -8.31 -9.38 5.04
N ARG A 68 -7.15 -8.90 4.60
CA ARG A 68 -5.92 -8.92 5.41
C ARG A 68 -5.55 -7.52 5.92
N GLY A 69 -5.95 -6.47 5.22
CA GLY A 69 -5.69 -5.08 5.58
C GLY A 69 -6.86 -4.17 5.23
N PHE A 70 -6.85 -2.99 5.84
CA PHE A 70 -7.75 -1.88 5.53
C PHE A 70 -6.99 -0.83 4.71
N GLY A 71 -7.38 -0.63 3.46
CA GLY A 71 -6.76 0.29 2.50
C GLY A 71 -6.81 -0.28 1.07
N GLU A 72 -6.26 0.41 0.11
CA GLU A 72 -5.64 1.71 0.25
C GLU A 72 -6.69 2.77 0.59
N PHE A 73 -6.39 3.67 1.50
CA PHE A 73 -7.27 4.81 1.79
C PHE A 73 -6.50 6.14 1.77
N HIS A 74 -7.03 7.12 1.03
CA HIS A 74 -6.46 8.46 0.96
C HIS A 74 -6.77 9.24 2.22
N LEU A 75 -5.73 9.78 2.85
CA LEU A 75 -5.85 10.58 4.07
C LEU A 75 -5.04 11.86 3.95
N ASN A 76 -5.72 13.00 4.05
CA ASN A 76 -5.05 14.30 4.08
C ASN A 76 -4.78 14.75 5.52
N ALA A 77 -3.81 15.65 5.69
CA ALA A 77 -3.54 16.29 6.97
C ALA A 77 -4.81 16.93 7.56
N GLY A 78 -5.01 16.76 8.87
CA GLY A 78 -6.21 17.19 9.59
C GLY A 78 -7.42 16.25 9.50
N GLN A 79 -7.33 15.14 8.78
CA GLN A 79 -8.46 14.20 8.64
C GLN A 79 -8.42 13.03 9.63
N SER A 80 -7.26 12.69 10.19
CA SER A 80 -7.09 11.52 11.08
C SER A 80 -7.99 11.56 12.32
N GLY A 81 -8.40 12.76 12.76
CA GLY A 81 -9.32 12.97 13.88
C GLY A 81 -10.82 12.92 13.53
N LEU A 82 -11.18 12.84 12.25
CA LEU A 82 -12.59 12.84 11.84
C LEU A 82 -13.33 11.58 12.35
N PRO A 83 -14.62 11.71 12.74
CA PRO A 83 -15.39 10.61 13.34
C PRO A 83 -15.40 9.34 12.46
N VAL A 84 -15.63 9.47 11.16
CA VAL A 84 -15.64 8.33 10.22
C VAL A 84 -14.28 7.64 10.21
N VAL A 85 -13.18 8.40 10.09
CA VAL A 85 -11.82 7.87 10.10
C VAL A 85 -11.54 7.14 11.41
N ARG A 86 -11.83 7.77 12.56
CA ARG A 86 -11.63 7.16 13.88
C ARG A 86 -12.42 5.87 14.05
N THR A 87 -13.66 5.84 13.58
CA THR A 87 -14.51 4.65 13.64
C THR A 87 -13.91 3.51 12.81
N LEU A 88 -13.43 3.79 11.59
CA LEU A 88 -12.86 2.76 10.72
C LEU A 88 -11.46 2.32 11.15
N LEU A 89 -10.65 3.19 11.76
CA LEU A 89 -9.39 2.79 12.38
C LEU A 89 -9.64 1.83 13.58
N ALA A 90 -10.61 2.16 14.42
CA ALA A 90 -10.99 1.27 15.54
C ALA A 90 -11.59 -0.07 15.04
N PHE A 91 -12.37 -0.04 13.96
CA PHE A 91 -12.84 -1.24 13.29
C PHE A 91 -11.66 -2.09 12.79
N ALA A 92 -10.71 -1.52 12.04
CA ALA A 92 -9.55 -2.22 11.53
C ALA A 92 -8.70 -2.84 12.66
N GLN A 93 -8.57 -2.13 13.78
CA GLN A 93 -7.87 -2.64 14.98
C GLN A 93 -8.60 -3.85 15.58
N ARG A 94 -9.91 -3.77 15.75
CA ARG A 94 -10.73 -4.85 16.30
C ARG A 94 -10.68 -6.11 15.44
N GLU A 95 -10.67 -5.93 14.12
CA GLU A 95 -10.62 -7.02 13.15
C GLU A 95 -9.19 -7.47 12.81
N ASN A 96 -8.18 -6.92 13.49
CA ASN A 96 -6.75 -7.22 13.27
C ASN A 96 -6.27 -6.96 11.82
N LEU A 97 -6.85 -5.98 11.14
CA LEU A 97 -6.42 -5.56 9.82
C LEU A 97 -5.23 -4.60 9.92
N PHE A 98 -4.19 -4.80 9.12
CA PHE A 98 -3.17 -3.77 8.98
C PHE A 98 -3.73 -2.58 8.19
N LEU A 99 -3.10 -1.41 8.34
CA LEU A 99 -3.53 -0.20 7.65
C LEU A 99 -2.64 0.09 6.44
N GLN A 100 -3.24 0.50 5.32
CA GLN A 100 -2.49 0.99 4.16
C GLN A 100 -2.97 2.41 3.78
N PRO A 101 -2.45 3.44 4.48
CA PRO A 101 -2.76 4.83 4.15
C PRO A 101 -1.98 5.34 2.95
N HIS A 102 -2.68 5.99 2.00
CA HIS A 102 -2.13 6.91 1.02
C HIS A 102 -2.15 8.32 1.65
N ALA A 103 -1.03 8.73 2.18
CA ALA A 103 -0.94 9.96 2.97
C ALA A 103 0.44 10.59 2.82
N ASP A 104 0.53 11.91 2.79
CA ASP A 104 1.82 12.59 2.87
C ASP A 104 2.47 12.44 4.25
N ALA A 105 3.72 12.87 4.40
CA ALA A 105 4.46 12.73 5.65
C ALA A 105 3.79 13.45 6.83
N ARG A 106 3.06 14.56 6.58
CA ARG A 106 2.35 15.31 7.61
C ARG A 106 1.11 14.55 8.08
N ALA A 107 0.31 14.05 7.15
CA ALA A 107 -0.86 13.23 7.49
C ALA A 107 -0.46 11.95 8.22
N MET A 108 0.67 11.31 7.81
CA MET A 108 1.24 10.17 8.54
C MET A 108 1.66 10.52 9.97
N ALA A 109 2.31 11.67 10.18
CA ALA A 109 2.70 12.13 11.52
C ALA A 109 1.49 12.37 12.44
N GLU A 110 0.33 12.72 11.87
CA GLU A 110 -0.94 12.88 12.60
C GLU A 110 -1.65 11.53 12.83
N LEU A 111 -1.53 10.56 11.91
CA LEU A 111 -2.17 9.25 11.98
C LEU A 111 -1.47 8.30 12.96
N LEU A 112 -0.15 8.17 12.84
CA LEU A 112 0.62 7.13 13.55
C LEU A 112 0.45 7.15 15.08
N PRO A 113 0.35 8.32 15.76
CA PRO A 113 0.06 8.38 17.20
C PRO A 113 -1.30 7.77 17.59
N LEU A 114 -2.23 7.66 16.66
CA LEU A 114 -3.57 7.14 16.90
C LEU A 114 -3.68 5.62 16.71
N VAL A 115 -2.65 4.99 16.12
CA VAL A 115 -2.65 3.58 15.70
C VAL A 115 -1.36 2.86 16.13
N THR A 116 -0.84 3.17 17.31
CA THR A 116 0.46 2.68 17.84
C THR A 116 0.57 1.16 17.89
N ASP A 117 -0.56 0.47 18.07
CA ASP A 117 -0.61 -0.99 18.18
C ASP A 117 -0.86 -1.70 16.85
N GLN A 118 -1.19 -0.95 15.80
CA GLN A 118 -1.45 -1.51 14.47
C GLN A 118 -0.20 -1.51 13.60
N THR A 119 -0.11 -2.52 12.73
CA THR A 119 0.87 -2.53 11.65
C THR A 119 0.39 -1.61 10.53
N VAL A 120 1.30 -0.75 10.05
CA VAL A 120 1.00 0.23 8.99
C VAL A 120 1.94 0.02 7.82
N LEU A 121 1.39 -0.16 6.63
CA LEU A 121 2.11 -0.14 5.36
C LEU A 121 1.84 1.21 4.68
N TRP A 122 2.80 2.11 4.74
CA TRP A 122 2.68 3.44 4.14
C TRP A 122 2.79 3.35 2.61
N ALA A 123 1.68 3.58 1.93
CA ALA A 123 1.64 3.55 0.48
C ALA A 123 2.51 4.65 -0.13
N HIS A 124 3.29 4.30 -1.15
CA HIS A 124 4.11 5.19 -1.99
C HIS A 124 5.14 6.03 -1.21
N ALA A 125 5.51 5.64 0.01
CA ALA A 125 6.28 6.52 0.90
C ALA A 125 5.71 7.96 0.90
N GLY A 126 4.38 8.10 0.80
CA GLY A 126 3.65 9.37 0.73
C GLY A 126 3.85 10.17 -0.55
N VAL A 127 4.22 9.55 -1.66
CA VAL A 127 4.45 10.11 -3.01
C VAL A 127 5.54 11.20 -3.02
N THR A 128 5.47 12.18 -2.13
CA THR A 128 6.32 13.38 -2.11
C THR A 128 7.26 13.46 -0.90
N ALA A 129 7.19 12.51 0.04
CA ALA A 129 8.04 12.54 1.22
C ALA A 129 9.52 12.32 0.84
N THR A 130 10.40 13.16 1.37
CA THR A 130 11.84 12.99 1.16
C THR A 130 12.38 11.79 1.94
N PRO A 131 13.54 11.21 1.57
CA PRO A 131 14.17 10.15 2.36
C PRO A 131 14.32 10.50 3.83
N ASP A 132 14.65 11.75 4.17
CA ASP A 132 14.80 12.22 5.55
C ASP A 132 13.46 12.20 6.32
N GLN A 133 12.35 12.55 5.65
CA GLN A 133 11.02 12.49 6.26
C GLN A 133 10.57 11.03 6.48
N VAL A 134 10.87 10.15 5.52
CA VAL A 134 10.60 8.71 5.66
C VAL A 134 11.42 8.14 6.81
N GLU A 135 12.71 8.47 6.88
CA GLU A 135 13.60 8.04 7.97
C GLU A 135 13.09 8.48 9.34
N ALA A 136 12.68 9.75 9.47
CA ALA A 136 12.18 10.29 10.74
C ALA A 136 10.95 9.52 11.26
N LEU A 137 10.07 9.07 10.35
CA LEU A 137 8.91 8.26 10.72
C LEU A 137 9.31 6.82 11.05
N LEU A 138 10.17 6.18 10.26
CA LEU A 138 10.65 4.83 10.52
C LEU A 138 11.40 4.71 11.85
N ALA A 139 12.22 5.71 12.20
CA ALA A 139 12.95 5.76 13.46
C ALA A 139 12.04 5.79 14.69
N LYS A 140 10.87 6.41 14.56
CA LYS A 140 9.92 6.60 15.66
C LYS A 140 8.87 5.49 15.75
N TRP A 141 8.51 4.85 14.63
CA TRP A 141 7.39 3.93 14.56
C TRP A 141 7.82 2.54 14.09
N PRO A 142 8.13 1.60 14.99
CA PRO A 142 8.69 0.29 14.64
C PRO A 142 7.72 -0.60 13.85
N LYS A 143 6.41 -0.38 13.96
CA LYS A 143 5.37 -1.10 13.19
C LYS A 143 5.07 -0.46 11.84
N LEU A 144 5.81 0.58 11.44
CA LEU A 144 5.71 1.19 10.13
C LEU A 144 6.53 0.40 9.10
N TRP A 145 5.93 0.16 7.96
CA TRP A 145 6.50 -0.38 6.73
C TRP A 145 6.23 0.58 5.59
N VAL A 146 7.00 0.51 4.53
CA VAL A 146 6.94 1.48 3.42
C VAL A 146 6.87 0.75 2.09
N GLU A 147 5.92 1.11 1.27
CA GLU A 147 5.76 0.64 -0.10
C GLU A 147 6.20 1.74 -1.08
N LEU A 148 6.81 1.37 -2.22
CA LEU A 148 7.58 2.27 -3.09
C LEU A 148 6.98 2.48 -4.48
N SER A 149 5.71 2.14 -4.74
CA SER A 149 5.11 2.49 -6.02
C SER A 149 5.03 4.01 -6.22
N LEU A 150 4.94 4.47 -7.46
CA LEU A 150 4.91 5.88 -7.84
C LEU A 150 6.12 6.73 -7.34
N ARG A 151 7.24 6.09 -6.97
CA ARG A 151 8.44 6.76 -6.47
C ARG A 151 9.54 6.78 -7.54
N ASP A 152 9.31 7.57 -8.59
CA ASP A 152 10.29 7.76 -9.67
C ASP A 152 11.61 8.37 -9.16
N ASP A 153 11.58 9.07 -8.03
CA ASP A 153 12.73 9.66 -7.37
C ASP A 153 13.64 8.62 -6.66
N VAL A 154 13.18 7.40 -6.48
CA VAL A 154 14.04 6.29 -6.03
C VAL A 154 15.13 5.99 -7.05
N ALA A 155 14.79 6.06 -8.33
CA ALA A 155 15.76 5.81 -9.40
C ALA A 155 15.48 6.67 -10.64
N PRO A 156 15.70 7.99 -10.56
CA PRO A 156 15.49 8.88 -11.69
C PRO A 156 16.35 8.46 -12.89
N GLY A 157 15.71 8.27 -14.04
CA GLY A 157 16.38 7.75 -15.22
C GLY A 157 16.98 6.35 -15.09
N GLY A 158 16.45 5.55 -14.15
CA GLY A 158 16.90 4.18 -13.88
C GLY A 158 18.14 4.06 -12.99
N LYS A 159 18.71 5.18 -12.53
CA LYS A 159 19.87 5.20 -11.63
C LYS A 159 19.41 5.39 -10.18
N LEU A 160 19.76 4.45 -9.31
CA LEU A 160 19.42 4.51 -7.89
C LEU A 160 19.95 5.82 -7.26
N ASP A 161 19.06 6.57 -6.62
CA ASP A 161 19.42 7.75 -5.84
C ASP A 161 20.21 7.34 -4.59
N ALA A 162 21.29 8.06 -4.31
CA ALA A 162 22.21 7.72 -3.21
C ALA A 162 21.56 7.84 -1.82
N ARG A 163 20.62 8.78 -1.64
CA ARG A 163 19.92 8.99 -0.36
C ARG A 163 18.92 7.85 -0.10
N TRP A 164 18.20 7.43 -1.14
CA TRP A 164 17.33 6.25 -1.05
C TRP A 164 18.14 4.98 -0.79
N GLY A 165 19.26 4.79 -1.50
CA GLY A 165 20.15 3.65 -1.27
C GLY A 165 20.69 3.59 0.16
N ALA A 166 21.09 4.73 0.74
CA ALA A 166 21.53 4.82 2.12
C ALA A 166 20.40 4.50 3.11
N LEU A 167 19.17 4.97 2.84
CA LEU A 167 18.00 4.72 3.65
C LEU A 167 17.61 3.22 3.63
N PHE A 168 17.67 2.57 2.46
CA PHE A 168 17.43 1.14 2.32
C PHE A 168 18.45 0.31 3.10
N ALA A 169 19.73 0.70 3.05
CA ALA A 169 20.79 0.02 3.83
C ALA A 169 20.60 0.18 5.35
N LYS A 170 20.07 1.32 5.79
CA LYS A 170 19.78 1.61 7.21
C LYS A 170 18.57 0.84 7.74
N TYR A 171 17.55 0.63 6.92
CA TYR A 171 16.30 -0.06 7.26
C TYR A 171 16.01 -1.21 6.29
N PRO A 172 16.86 -2.26 6.24
CA PRO A 172 16.83 -3.28 5.19
C PRO A 172 15.56 -4.15 5.21
N ASP A 173 14.79 -4.10 6.28
CA ASP A 173 13.60 -4.91 6.52
C ASP A 173 12.29 -4.11 6.47
N LYS A 174 12.31 -2.86 6.01
CA LYS A 174 11.14 -1.96 6.07
C LYS A 174 10.52 -1.59 4.74
N PHE A 175 11.21 -1.83 3.63
CA PHE A 175 10.75 -1.40 2.31
C PHE A 175 10.25 -2.56 1.47
N MET A 176 9.22 -2.30 0.68
CA MET A 176 8.63 -3.21 -0.30
C MET A 176 8.41 -2.51 -1.62
N VAL A 177 8.47 -3.24 -2.72
CA VAL A 177 8.08 -2.73 -4.04
C VAL A 177 6.58 -2.89 -4.25
N GLY A 178 6.03 -2.00 -5.06
CA GLY A 178 4.68 -2.05 -5.60
C GLY A 178 4.62 -1.34 -6.94
N THR A 179 3.49 -1.39 -7.61
CA THR A 179 3.30 -0.78 -8.92
C THR A 179 2.18 0.24 -8.96
N ASP A 180 1.26 0.19 -8.00
CA ASP A 180 0.04 0.98 -7.97
C ASP A 180 -0.65 1.01 -9.35
N THR A 181 -0.84 -0.19 -9.89
CA THR A 181 -1.49 -0.36 -11.19
C THR A 181 -3.00 -0.40 -10.98
N TRP A 182 -3.70 0.60 -11.47
CA TRP A 182 -5.15 0.68 -11.33
C TRP A 182 -5.87 0.86 -12.67
N THR A 183 -7.16 0.54 -12.69
CA THR A 183 -8.07 0.88 -13.78
C THR A 183 -9.09 1.88 -13.25
N VAL A 184 -9.20 3.05 -13.88
CA VAL A 184 -10.25 4.04 -13.54
C VAL A 184 -11.37 3.91 -14.54
N GLY A 185 -12.56 3.52 -14.08
CA GLY A 185 -13.77 3.61 -14.87
C GLY A 185 -14.13 5.06 -15.16
N GLY A 186 -14.33 5.40 -16.43
CA GLY A 186 -14.98 6.64 -16.88
C GLY A 186 -14.09 7.75 -17.44
N THR A 187 -12.83 7.88 -17.12
CA THR A 187 -11.94 8.92 -17.67
C THR A 187 -10.72 8.38 -18.40
N TYR A 188 -10.30 7.20 -18.07
CA TYR A 188 -9.26 6.48 -18.79
C TYR A 188 -9.93 5.31 -19.51
N THR A 189 -9.87 5.33 -20.83
CA THR A 189 -10.65 4.43 -21.72
C THR A 189 -9.96 3.08 -21.96
N GLY A 190 -8.95 2.71 -21.17
CA GLY A 190 -8.19 1.52 -21.47
C GLY A 190 -7.44 0.89 -20.30
N ASN A 191 -6.74 -0.16 -20.65
CA ASN A 191 -5.82 -0.88 -19.79
C ASN A 191 -4.42 -0.23 -19.71
N GLU A 192 -4.30 1.07 -20.00
CA GLU A 192 -3.03 1.78 -20.23
C GLU A 192 -2.02 1.57 -19.09
N ARG A 193 -2.51 1.55 -17.84
CA ARG A 193 -1.61 1.24 -16.71
C ARG A 193 -1.26 -0.23 -16.60
N TRP A 194 -2.16 -1.11 -16.99
CA TRP A 194 -1.86 -2.54 -17.07
C TRP A 194 -0.98 -2.87 -18.26
N ASP A 195 -1.09 -2.13 -19.36
CA ASP A 195 -0.17 -2.25 -20.50
C ASP A 195 1.26 -1.81 -20.13
N ALA A 196 1.39 -0.79 -19.26
CA ALA A 196 2.67 -0.34 -18.73
C ALA A 196 3.24 -1.23 -17.61
N TYR A 197 2.46 -2.15 -17.05
CA TYR A 197 2.86 -2.99 -15.92
C TYR A 197 4.18 -3.75 -16.15
N PRO A 198 4.44 -4.37 -17.32
CA PRO A 198 5.72 -5.02 -17.59
C PRO A 198 6.92 -4.05 -17.52
N ASP A 199 6.75 -2.82 -17.99
CA ASP A 199 7.80 -1.81 -17.95
C ASP A 199 8.06 -1.28 -16.55
N LEU A 200 7.02 -1.11 -15.74
CA LEU A 200 7.14 -0.76 -14.32
C LEU A 200 7.94 -1.84 -13.57
N VAL A 201 7.60 -3.12 -13.75
CA VAL A 201 8.33 -4.23 -13.11
C VAL A 201 9.78 -4.30 -13.58
N ARG A 202 10.07 -4.06 -14.87
CA ARG A 202 11.44 -4.00 -15.38
C ARG A 202 12.21 -2.82 -14.78
N GLY A 203 11.58 -1.65 -14.68
CA GLY A 203 12.17 -0.46 -14.05
C GLY A 203 12.55 -0.71 -12.59
N ILE A 204 11.65 -1.33 -11.80
CA ILE A 204 11.91 -1.75 -10.44
C ILE A 204 13.12 -2.67 -10.38
N ARG A 205 13.20 -3.69 -11.21
CA ARG A 205 14.35 -4.62 -11.26
C ARG A 205 15.65 -3.94 -11.63
N THR A 206 15.60 -2.94 -12.50
CA THR A 206 16.79 -2.18 -12.94
C THR A 206 17.45 -1.44 -11.77
N TRP A 207 16.68 -0.81 -10.89
CA TRP A 207 17.29 -0.15 -9.74
C TRP A 207 17.59 -1.12 -8.59
N LEU A 208 16.80 -2.18 -8.39
CA LEU A 208 17.11 -3.24 -7.42
C LEU A 208 18.46 -3.90 -7.71
N ALA A 209 18.80 -4.11 -8.99
CA ALA A 209 20.07 -4.69 -9.40
C ALA A 209 21.31 -3.83 -9.05
N GLN A 210 21.13 -2.58 -8.64
CA GLN A 210 22.19 -1.68 -8.19
C GLN A 210 22.45 -1.79 -6.66
N LEU A 211 21.59 -2.51 -5.94
CA LEU A 211 21.76 -2.77 -4.51
C LEU A 211 22.58 -4.05 -4.28
N PRO A 212 23.18 -4.20 -3.08
CA PRO A 212 23.70 -5.49 -2.65
C PRO A 212 22.62 -6.59 -2.74
N THR A 213 22.98 -7.78 -3.19
CA THR A 213 22.05 -8.90 -3.51
C THR A 213 21.04 -9.18 -2.39
N GLU A 214 21.50 -9.24 -1.14
CA GLU A 214 20.63 -9.51 0.01
C GLU A 214 19.63 -8.38 0.25
N LEU A 215 20.03 -7.12 0.10
CA LEU A 215 19.17 -5.96 0.26
C LEU A 215 18.13 -5.90 -0.87
N ALA A 216 18.56 -6.16 -2.10
CA ALA A 216 17.67 -6.26 -3.25
C ALA A 216 16.59 -7.34 -3.06
N ALA A 217 16.98 -8.54 -2.61
CA ALA A 217 16.05 -9.62 -2.31
C ALA A 217 15.08 -9.26 -1.17
N ASN A 218 15.57 -8.57 -0.15
CA ASN A 218 14.70 -8.10 0.93
C ASN A 218 13.60 -7.18 0.41
N ILE A 219 13.95 -6.17 -0.35
CA ILE A 219 12.98 -5.17 -0.88
C ILE A 219 12.08 -5.78 -1.95
N ALA A 220 12.62 -6.68 -2.78
CA ALA A 220 11.88 -7.30 -3.87
C ALA A 220 10.75 -8.22 -3.40
N HIS A 221 10.98 -9.02 -2.34
CA HIS A 221 9.99 -10.00 -1.89
C HIS A 221 10.06 -10.39 -0.42
N ARG A 222 11.27 -10.58 0.18
CA ARG A 222 11.38 -11.12 1.55
C ARG A 222 10.73 -10.24 2.61
N ASN A 223 10.73 -8.93 2.42
CA ASN A 223 10.06 -8.00 3.32
C ASN A 223 8.54 -8.17 3.26
N ALA A 224 7.98 -8.35 2.06
CA ALA A 224 6.56 -8.63 1.90
C ALA A 224 6.17 -9.98 2.53
N GLU A 225 6.98 -11.02 2.36
CA GLU A 225 6.79 -12.33 3.01
C GLU A 225 6.81 -12.19 4.55
N ARG A 226 7.81 -11.49 5.12
CA ARG A 226 7.88 -11.22 6.57
C ARG A 226 6.71 -10.39 7.07
N PHE A 227 6.33 -9.36 6.32
CA PHE A 227 5.17 -8.53 6.62
C PHE A 227 3.89 -9.36 6.71
N LEU A 228 3.62 -10.20 5.72
CA LEU A 228 2.44 -11.04 5.68
C LEU A 228 2.45 -12.16 6.73
N ALA A 229 3.63 -12.71 7.04
CA ALA A 229 3.77 -13.78 8.03
C ALA A 229 3.47 -13.33 9.48
N GLN A 230 3.70 -12.05 9.79
CA GLN A 230 3.41 -11.51 11.13
C GLN A 230 1.95 -11.10 11.34
N LEU A 231 1.16 -11.05 10.25
CA LEU A 231 -0.24 -10.66 10.34
C LEU A 231 -1.09 -11.85 10.83
N PRO A 232 -2.13 -11.62 11.63
CA PRO A 232 -3.10 -12.64 12.00
C PRO A 232 -3.69 -13.33 10.76
N ARG A 233 -3.98 -14.63 10.90
CA ARG A 233 -4.62 -15.43 9.83
C ARG A 233 -6.11 -15.26 9.86
#